data_6ed1406af3ff909f9bcfbbde70f1e4e1
#
_entry.id   6ed1406af3ff909f9bcfbbde70f1e4e1
#
_cell.length_a   1.000
_cell.length_b   1.000
_cell.length_c   1.000
_cell.angle_alpha   90.00
_cell.angle_beta   90.00
_cell.angle_gamma   90.00
#
_symmetry.space_group_name_H-M   'P 1'
#
loop_
_entity.id
_entity.type
_entity.pdbx_description
1 polymer ?
#
loop_
_entity_poly.entity_id
_entity_poly.type
_entity_poly.pdbx_seq_one_letter_code
_entity_poly.pdbx_strand_id
1 'polypeptide(L)'
;METVKLRATPAARALARRLGVKLTNVTGTGYKGRIHRDDIAGFNYEEKIHVSPLARRIAEEHDIELKGIRGSGHNHKIMKEDVLQLISDPQIKEMLTRDKLAESTAPPRPAAASQQPAAPATPATAKAATPAASPAPAGLAGSTETVPMTQMRKIISKRMMESYFGIPSVIQTWEVDMTNLLALRKQLIEPIKEKTGKKLTVTDLISVAVVKTLMKHKQINASLNKEGTEITYHNYVNLGMAVGMEEGLLVPVVKNADRMNLSEFVVALKDLTERTFSKKLLPDEQAGSTFSISNLGMYGVDEFTAIINQPNAAILSVASTQERIVPINGEAVVRPIMKISLTSDHRIIDGLTAARFMTDLKALLENPMTLLI
;
A
#
# COMPACT_ATOMS: atom_id res chain seq x y z
N MET A 1 7.42 9.93 -54.96
CA MET A 1 7.13 8.88 -53.97
C MET A 1 5.65 8.93 -53.65
N GLU A 2 4.85 8.06 -54.26
CA GLU A 2 3.39 8.01 -53.99
C GLU A 2 3.13 7.56 -52.56
N THR A 3 2.47 8.40 -51.77
CA THR A 3 1.99 8.03 -50.41
C THR A 3 0.83 7.04 -50.56
N VAL A 4 1.11 5.76 -50.41
CA VAL A 4 0.09 4.70 -50.38
C VAL A 4 -0.85 4.99 -49.19
N LYS A 5 -2.07 5.48 -49.50
CA LYS A 5 -3.12 5.71 -48.51
C LYS A 5 -3.52 4.37 -47.90
N LEU A 6 -3.09 4.11 -46.65
CA LEU A 6 -3.37 2.89 -45.89
C LEU A 6 -4.88 2.77 -45.62
N ARG A 7 -5.51 1.72 -46.17
CA ARG A 7 -6.96 1.47 -46.04
C ARG A 7 -7.20 0.45 -44.95
N ALA A 8 -7.86 0.84 -43.85
CA ALA A 8 -8.24 -0.05 -42.78
C ALA A 8 -9.65 0.26 -42.28
N THR A 9 -10.41 -0.75 -41.88
CA THR A 9 -11.74 -0.59 -41.29
C THR A 9 -11.65 0.07 -39.91
N PRO A 10 -12.71 0.76 -39.43
CA PRO A 10 -12.73 1.33 -38.07
C PRO A 10 -12.45 0.28 -36.99
N ALA A 11 -12.98 -0.93 -37.12
CA ALA A 11 -12.75 -2.06 -36.21
C ALA A 11 -11.28 -2.54 -36.21
N ALA A 12 -10.63 -2.60 -37.39
CA ALA A 12 -9.21 -2.90 -37.51
C ALA A 12 -8.34 -1.83 -36.84
N ARG A 13 -8.65 -0.55 -37.03
CA ARG A 13 -7.93 0.57 -36.39
C ARG A 13 -8.06 0.55 -34.86
N ALA A 14 -9.25 0.23 -34.35
CA ALA A 14 -9.48 0.11 -32.89
C ALA A 14 -8.70 -1.06 -32.30
N LEU A 15 -8.73 -2.24 -32.97
CA LEU A 15 -8.00 -3.42 -32.53
C LEU A 15 -6.48 -3.23 -32.62
N ALA A 16 -5.98 -2.62 -33.69
CA ALA A 16 -4.56 -2.31 -33.88
C ALA A 16 -4.03 -1.37 -32.78
N ARG A 17 -4.81 -0.32 -32.41
CA ARG A 17 -4.46 0.56 -31.26
C ARG A 17 -4.41 -0.21 -29.95
N ARG A 18 -5.39 -1.09 -29.71
CA ARG A 18 -5.46 -1.89 -28.47
C ARG A 18 -4.30 -2.86 -28.35
N LEU A 19 -3.87 -3.45 -29.48
CA LEU A 19 -2.78 -4.43 -29.53
C LEU A 19 -1.40 -3.80 -29.81
N GLY A 20 -1.32 -2.47 -30.02
CA GLY A 20 -0.07 -1.78 -30.33
C GLY A 20 0.52 -2.13 -31.71
N VAL A 21 -0.28 -2.71 -32.62
CA VAL A 21 0.15 -3.12 -33.96
C VAL A 21 0.17 -1.91 -34.91
N LYS A 22 1.30 -1.69 -35.60
CA LYS A 22 1.37 -0.69 -36.68
C LYS A 22 0.68 -1.24 -37.92
N LEU A 23 -0.37 -0.57 -38.40
CA LEU A 23 -1.13 -0.98 -39.56
C LEU A 23 -0.29 -1.09 -40.83
N THR A 24 0.87 -0.41 -40.89
CA THR A 24 1.83 -0.49 -42.00
C THR A 24 2.47 -1.88 -42.14
N ASN A 25 2.46 -2.67 -41.09
CA ASN A 25 3.11 -3.98 -41.04
C ASN A 25 2.13 -5.14 -41.30
N VAL A 26 0.83 -4.81 -41.51
CA VAL A 26 -0.22 -5.79 -41.73
C VAL A 26 -0.68 -5.76 -43.18
N THR A 27 -0.66 -6.91 -43.84
CA THR A 27 -1.20 -7.08 -45.20
C THR A 27 -2.72 -7.26 -45.12
N GLY A 28 -3.49 -6.34 -45.72
CA GLY A 28 -4.95 -6.42 -45.72
C GLY A 28 -5.47 -7.41 -46.74
N THR A 29 -6.38 -8.29 -46.36
CA THR A 29 -7.05 -9.28 -47.22
C THR A 29 -8.27 -8.73 -47.94
N GLY A 30 -8.75 -7.53 -47.59
CA GLY A 30 -9.94 -6.91 -48.16
C GLY A 30 -9.71 -6.27 -49.51
N TYR A 31 -10.84 -5.89 -50.18
CA TYR A 31 -10.84 -5.25 -51.50
C TYR A 31 -9.87 -4.06 -51.58
N LYS A 32 -8.99 -4.09 -52.57
CA LYS A 32 -7.89 -3.10 -52.78
C LYS A 32 -6.96 -3.00 -51.57
N GLY A 33 -6.63 -4.13 -50.90
CA GLY A 33 -5.68 -4.17 -49.80
C GLY A 33 -6.21 -3.54 -48.51
N ARG A 34 -7.53 -3.51 -48.29
CA ARG A 34 -8.13 -2.97 -47.06
C ARG A 34 -7.91 -3.96 -45.90
N ILE A 35 -7.37 -3.45 -44.80
CA ILE A 35 -7.12 -4.21 -43.59
C ILE A 35 -8.43 -4.38 -42.79
N HIS A 36 -8.83 -5.59 -42.53
CA HIS A 36 -9.97 -6.00 -41.70
C HIS A 36 -9.51 -6.35 -40.27
N ARG A 37 -10.47 -6.50 -39.37
CA ARG A 37 -10.20 -6.88 -37.97
C ARG A 37 -9.46 -8.22 -37.89
N ASP A 38 -9.83 -9.18 -38.75
CA ASP A 38 -9.28 -10.53 -38.75
C ASP A 38 -7.82 -10.56 -39.22
N ASP A 39 -7.42 -9.63 -40.10
CA ASP A 39 -6.02 -9.44 -40.53
C ASP A 39 -5.13 -8.99 -39.35
N ILE A 40 -5.70 -8.19 -38.42
CA ILE A 40 -4.99 -7.77 -37.21
C ILE A 40 -4.97 -8.92 -36.19
N ALA A 41 -6.05 -9.69 -36.07
CA ALA A 41 -6.13 -10.84 -35.15
C ALA A 41 -5.23 -12.00 -35.58
N GLY A 42 -5.06 -12.21 -36.87
CA GLY A 42 -4.17 -13.22 -37.46
C GLY A 42 -2.72 -12.77 -37.67
N PHE A 43 -2.43 -11.49 -37.39
CA PHE A 43 -1.06 -10.99 -37.47
C PHE A 43 -0.24 -11.54 -36.33
N ASN A 44 0.78 -12.37 -36.65
CA ASN A 44 1.73 -12.88 -35.66
C ASN A 44 2.49 -11.71 -35.05
N TYR A 45 1.97 -11.26 -33.91
CA TYR A 45 2.62 -10.27 -33.08
C TYR A 45 3.81 -10.98 -32.42
N GLU A 46 5.03 -10.54 -32.69
CA GLU A 46 6.15 -10.83 -31.79
C GLU A 46 5.78 -10.25 -30.43
N GLU A 47 5.36 -11.12 -29.53
CA GLU A 47 4.98 -10.75 -28.16
C GLU A 47 6.13 -9.95 -27.56
N LYS A 48 5.93 -8.65 -27.37
CA LYS A 48 6.85 -7.87 -26.55
C LYS A 48 6.80 -8.46 -25.17
N ILE A 49 7.80 -9.28 -24.85
CA ILE A 49 7.94 -9.91 -23.54
C ILE A 49 8.04 -8.78 -22.52
N HIS A 50 7.01 -8.60 -21.71
CA HIS A 50 7.02 -7.64 -20.62
C HIS A 50 7.83 -8.22 -19.48
N VAL A 51 9.06 -7.73 -19.29
CA VAL A 51 9.98 -8.18 -18.26
C VAL A 51 10.30 -7.05 -17.30
N SER A 52 10.37 -7.33 -16.01
CA SER A 52 10.85 -6.33 -15.04
C SER A 52 12.36 -6.12 -15.24
N PRO A 53 12.91 -4.90 -14.97
CA PRO A 53 14.34 -4.62 -15.14
C PRO A 53 15.24 -5.60 -14.37
N LEU A 54 14.80 -6.02 -13.18
CA LEU A 54 15.55 -6.96 -12.35
C LEU A 54 15.47 -8.39 -12.88
N ALA A 55 14.28 -8.83 -13.36
CA ALA A 55 14.12 -10.13 -14.00
C ALA A 55 14.98 -10.26 -15.26
N ARG A 56 15.07 -9.19 -16.07
CA ARG A 56 15.91 -9.14 -17.25
C ARG A 56 17.40 -9.30 -16.90
N ARG A 57 17.90 -8.56 -15.90
CA ARG A 57 19.29 -8.66 -15.44
C ARG A 57 19.63 -10.08 -14.96
N ILE A 58 18.76 -10.71 -14.16
CA ILE A 58 18.99 -12.09 -13.69
C ILE A 58 18.95 -13.07 -14.84
N ALA A 59 18.02 -12.91 -15.80
CA ALA A 59 17.98 -13.78 -16.98
C ALA A 59 19.24 -13.64 -17.85
N GLU A 60 19.74 -12.42 -18.06
CA GLU A 60 20.99 -12.14 -18.77
C GLU A 60 22.21 -12.73 -18.03
N GLU A 61 22.27 -12.60 -16.69
CA GLU A 61 23.35 -13.13 -15.85
C GLU A 61 23.43 -14.67 -15.88
N HIS A 62 22.27 -15.33 -16.02
CA HIS A 62 22.16 -16.79 -16.05
C HIS A 62 21.91 -17.35 -17.45
N ASP A 63 21.99 -16.52 -18.51
CA ASP A 63 21.79 -16.88 -19.93
C ASP A 63 20.47 -17.63 -20.19
N ILE A 64 19.37 -17.11 -19.61
CA ILE A 64 18.02 -17.70 -19.69
C ILE A 64 17.23 -16.97 -20.77
N GLU A 65 16.71 -17.70 -21.76
CA GLU A 65 15.81 -17.18 -22.77
C GLU A 65 14.38 -17.04 -22.18
N LEU A 66 13.85 -15.81 -22.19
CA LEU A 66 12.54 -15.48 -21.60
C LEU A 66 11.37 -15.62 -22.57
N LYS A 67 11.64 -16.11 -23.81
CA LYS A 67 10.63 -16.29 -24.84
C LYS A 67 9.70 -17.47 -24.49
N GLY A 68 8.38 -17.22 -24.51
CA GLY A 68 7.37 -18.23 -24.15
C GLY A 68 7.07 -18.40 -22.68
N ILE A 69 7.75 -17.65 -21.80
CA ILE A 69 7.49 -17.67 -20.35
C ILE A 69 6.34 -16.73 -20.01
N ARG A 70 5.33 -17.23 -19.31
CA ARG A 70 4.22 -16.44 -18.81
C ARG A 70 4.54 -15.93 -17.41
N GLY A 71 4.77 -14.59 -17.27
CA GLY A 71 5.09 -13.99 -15.99
C GLY A 71 3.89 -13.91 -15.03
N SER A 72 4.17 -13.91 -13.73
CA SER A 72 3.19 -13.80 -12.63
C SER A 72 2.70 -12.36 -12.39
N GLY A 73 3.39 -11.35 -12.93
CA GLY A 73 3.06 -9.95 -12.74
C GLY A 73 1.85 -9.46 -13.55
N HIS A 74 1.44 -8.20 -13.29
CA HIS A 74 0.34 -7.56 -14.01
C HIS A 74 0.57 -7.57 -15.53
N ASN A 75 -0.47 -7.91 -16.33
CA ASN A 75 -0.40 -8.14 -17.77
C ASN A 75 0.67 -9.17 -18.19
N HIS A 76 0.80 -10.26 -17.42
CA HIS A 76 1.76 -11.34 -17.67
C HIS A 76 3.22 -10.87 -17.70
N LYS A 77 3.56 -9.81 -16.98
CA LYS A 77 4.92 -9.31 -16.84
C LYS A 77 5.77 -10.32 -16.08
N ILE A 78 6.92 -10.69 -16.64
CA ILE A 78 7.88 -11.59 -16.00
C ILE A 78 8.56 -10.85 -14.86
N MET A 79 8.42 -11.39 -13.65
CA MET A 79 8.98 -10.85 -12.42
C MET A 79 10.25 -11.62 -12.04
N LYS A 80 10.99 -11.10 -11.05
CA LYS A 80 12.21 -11.72 -10.52
C LYS A 80 11.97 -13.15 -10.04
N GLU A 81 10.84 -13.36 -9.36
CA GLU A 81 10.45 -14.64 -8.79
C GLU A 81 10.24 -15.71 -9.86
N ASP A 82 9.68 -15.36 -11.01
CA ASP A 82 9.47 -16.25 -12.14
C ASP A 82 10.82 -16.77 -12.69
N VAL A 83 11.80 -15.87 -12.81
CA VAL A 83 13.14 -16.24 -13.31
C VAL A 83 13.92 -17.07 -12.29
N LEU A 84 13.82 -16.75 -11.00
CA LEU A 84 14.46 -17.51 -9.92
C LEU A 84 13.88 -18.93 -9.81
N GLN A 85 12.59 -19.09 -10.03
CA GLN A 85 11.93 -20.40 -10.03
C GLN A 85 12.46 -21.26 -11.18
N LEU A 86 12.69 -20.68 -12.36
CA LEU A 86 13.30 -21.37 -13.50
C LEU A 86 14.74 -21.85 -13.22
N ILE A 87 15.51 -21.07 -12.45
CA ILE A 87 16.88 -21.43 -12.04
C ILE A 87 16.87 -22.57 -11.01
N SER A 88 15.85 -22.60 -10.13
CA SER A 88 15.76 -23.54 -9.01
C SER A 88 15.18 -24.90 -9.39
N ASP A 89 14.52 -25.03 -10.55
CA ASP A 89 13.89 -26.27 -11.00
C ASP A 89 14.89 -27.11 -11.87
N PRO A 90 15.32 -28.30 -11.38
CA PRO A 90 16.27 -29.14 -12.10
C PRO A 90 15.75 -29.67 -13.45
N GLN A 91 14.43 -29.87 -13.60
CA GLN A 91 13.80 -30.37 -14.83
C GLN A 91 13.76 -29.30 -15.91
N ILE A 92 13.52 -28.06 -15.53
CA ILE A 92 13.51 -26.90 -16.44
C ILE A 92 14.95 -26.61 -16.92
N LYS A 93 15.93 -26.73 -16.03
CA LYS A 93 17.36 -26.60 -16.38
C LYS A 93 17.82 -27.65 -17.39
N GLU A 94 17.33 -28.87 -17.30
CA GLU A 94 17.63 -29.95 -18.24
C GLU A 94 16.94 -29.76 -19.61
N MET A 95 15.70 -29.25 -19.64
CA MET A 95 15.00 -28.87 -20.88
C MET A 95 15.72 -27.76 -21.64
N LEU A 96 16.12 -26.69 -20.96
CA LEU A 96 16.85 -25.55 -21.54
C LEU A 96 18.23 -25.98 -22.10
N THR A 97 18.89 -26.98 -21.50
CA THR A 97 20.17 -27.53 -21.97
C THR A 97 19.97 -28.46 -23.17
N ARG A 98 18.83 -29.17 -23.25
CA ARG A 98 18.52 -30.06 -24.40
C ARG A 98 18.18 -29.29 -25.67
N ASP A 99 17.45 -28.17 -25.56
CA ASP A 99 17.13 -27.35 -26.74
C ASP A 99 18.35 -26.67 -27.34
N LYS A 100 19.34 -26.25 -26.54
CA LYS A 100 20.63 -25.74 -27.03
C LYS A 100 21.48 -26.81 -27.80
N LEU A 101 21.31 -28.07 -27.46
CA LEU A 101 22.02 -29.18 -28.15
C LEU A 101 21.28 -29.62 -29.43
N ALA A 102 20.00 -29.38 -29.56
CA ALA A 102 19.18 -29.74 -30.73
C ALA A 102 19.32 -28.75 -31.90
N GLU A 103 19.61 -27.47 -31.64
CA GLU A 103 19.83 -26.45 -32.69
C GLU A 103 21.19 -26.56 -33.42
N SER A 104 22.12 -27.34 -32.89
CA SER A 104 23.47 -27.51 -33.47
C SER A 104 23.59 -28.60 -34.52
N THR A 105 22.58 -29.44 -34.77
CA THR A 105 22.66 -30.58 -35.69
C THR A 105 21.36 -30.87 -36.43
N ALA A 106 20.93 -30.01 -37.37
CA ALA A 106 19.85 -30.40 -38.32
C ALA A 106 20.13 -29.83 -39.73
N PRO A 107 20.19 -30.69 -40.76
CA PRO A 107 20.24 -30.26 -42.14
C PRO A 107 18.86 -29.87 -42.70
N PRO A 108 18.78 -29.11 -43.82
CA PRO A 108 17.58 -28.48 -44.28
C PRO A 108 16.56 -29.46 -44.90
N ARG A 109 15.30 -29.28 -44.60
CA ARG A 109 14.18 -30.11 -45.10
C ARG A 109 13.41 -29.39 -46.22
N PRO A 110 13.06 -30.08 -47.33
CA PRO A 110 12.35 -29.46 -48.46
C PRO A 110 10.82 -29.42 -48.28
N ALA A 111 10.23 -28.47 -49.00
CA ALA A 111 8.79 -28.25 -49.09
C ALA A 111 8.05 -29.28 -49.98
N ALA A 112 6.84 -29.70 -49.56
CA ALA A 112 5.76 -30.21 -50.45
C ALA A 112 4.44 -30.18 -49.67
N ALA A 113 3.46 -29.39 -50.07
CA ALA A 113 2.33 -29.64 -51.00
C ALA A 113 1.07 -30.25 -50.34
N SER A 114 0.10 -29.38 -50.24
CA SER A 114 -1.38 -29.49 -50.35
C SER A 114 -2.03 -30.91 -50.44
N GLN A 115 -3.13 -31.06 -49.64
CA GLN A 115 -4.42 -31.52 -50.16
C GLN A 115 -5.51 -31.43 -49.07
N GLN A 116 -6.57 -30.67 -49.36
CA GLN A 116 -7.91 -30.79 -48.77
C GLN A 116 -8.69 -31.82 -49.61
N PRO A 117 -9.70 -32.58 -49.13
CA PRO A 117 -11.05 -32.05 -49.14
C PRO A 117 -12.06 -32.58 -48.07
N ALA A 118 -13.14 -31.81 -47.97
CA ALA A 118 -14.55 -32.15 -47.74
C ALA A 118 -15.04 -32.59 -46.35
N ALA A 119 -15.95 -31.80 -45.81
CA ALA A 119 -17.00 -32.16 -44.83
C ALA A 119 -18.10 -33.06 -45.51
N PRO A 120 -18.93 -33.81 -44.77
CA PRO A 120 -20.16 -33.23 -44.21
C PRO A 120 -20.71 -33.86 -42.90
N ALA A 121 -21.71 -33.11 -42.35
CA ALA A 121 -22.88 -33.54 -41.58
C ALA A 121 -22.76 -33.84 -40.08
N THR A 122 -23.41 -32.95 -39.30
CA THR A 122 -23.97 -33.18 -37.96
C THR A 122 -24.96 -34.34 -37.90
N PRO A 123 -25.10 -35.07 -36.77
CA PRO A 123 -26.23 -34.81 -35.88
C PRO A 123 -25.98 -34.94 -34.36
N ALA A 124 -26.75 -34.09 -33.65
CA ALA A 124 -27.44 -34.29 -32.36
C ALA A 124 -26.72 -34.88 -31.12
N THR A 125 -26.64 -33.97 -30.12
CA THR A 125 -26.88 -34.21 -28.69
C THR A 125 -26.52 -35.57 -28.06
N ALA A 126 -25.43 -35.55 -27.26
CA ALA A 126 -25.34 -36.37 -26.07
C ALA A 126 -24.69 -35.54 -24.94
N LYS A 127 -25.44 -35.36 -23.85
CA LYS A 127 -25.02 -34.83 -22.57
C LYS A 127 -23.84 -35.65 -22.06
N ALA A 128 -22.63 -35.13 -22.11
CA ALA A 128 -21.48 -35.73 -21.45
C ALA A 128 -21.54 -35.44 -19.94
N ALA A 129 -21.64 -36.50 -19.17
CA ALA A 129 -21.55 -36.48 -17.72
C ALA A 129 -20.16 -35.94 -17.28
N THR A 130 -20.18 -35.03 -16.34
CA THR A 130 -19.01 -34.57 -15.59
C THR A 130 -18.26 -35.75 -14.96
N PRO A 131 -16.96 -35.91 -15.11
CA PRO A 131 -16.21 -36.93 -14.39
C PRO A 131 -16.34 -36.68 -12.90
N ALA A 132 -16.81 -37.66 -12.16
CA ALA A 132 -16.82 -37.66 -10.70
C ALA A 132 -15.39 -37.45 -10.17
N ALA A 133 -15.19 -36.41 -9.41
CA ALA A 133 -13.95 -36.18 -8.67
C ALA A 133 -13.69 -37.38 -7.75
N SER A 134 -12.51 -37.97 -7.84
CA SER A 134 -12.04 -38.98 -6.90
C SER A 134 -12.14 -38.44 -5.48
N PRO A 135 -12.57 -39.24 -4.48
CA PRO A 135 -12.62 -38.79 -3.10
C PRO A 135 -11.21 -38.52 -2.59
N ALA A 136 -10.97 -37.25 -2.24
CA ALA A 136 -9.78 -36.87 -1.50
C ALA A 136 -9.70 -37.63 -0.16
N PRO A 137 -8.49 -37.94 0.36
CA PRO A 137 -8.37 -38.67 1.62
C PRO A 137 -9.01 -37.85 2.75
N ALA A 138 -9.93 -38.50 3.47
CA ALA A 138 -10.57 -37.96 4.67
C ALA A 138 -9.52 -37.79 5.77
N GLY A 139 -8.91 -36.60 5.88
CA GLY A 139 -7.95 -36.27 6.92
C GLY A 139 -7.97 -34.77 7.15
N LEU A 140 -8.61 -34.33 8.25
CA LEU A 140 -8.55 -32.96 8.79
C LEU A 140 -9.02 -31.84 7.83
N ALA A 141 -10.22 -31.97 7.29
CA ALA A 141 -10.89 -30.85 6.63
C ALA A 141 -11.34 -29.84 7.69
N GLY A 142 -10.49 -28.84 7.97
CA GLY A 142 -10.92 -27.65 8.67
C GLY A 142 -12.03 -26.97 7.86
N SER A 143 -13.12 -26.55 8.51
CA SER A 143 -14.18 -25.79 7.86
C SER A 143 -13.66 -24.40 7.48
N THR A 144 -13.81 -23.99 6.23
CA THR A 144 -13.54 -22.62 5.77
C THR A 144 -14.84 -21.86 5.61
N GLU A 145 -14.90 -20.65 6.16
CA GLU A 145 -16.04 -19.75 5.99
C GLU A 145 -15.62 -18.60 5.06
N THR A 146 -16.41 -18.33 4.04
CA THR A 146 -16.17 -17.18 3.14
C THR A 146 -17.25 -16.14 3.39
N VAL A 147 -16.83 -14.96 3.89
CA VAL A 147 -17.73 -13.86 4.21
C VAL A 147 -17.46 -12.66 3.29
N PRO A 148 -18.48 -12.07 2.64
CA PRO A 148 -18.29 -10.89 1.82
C PRO A 148 -17.91 -9.67 2.67
N MET A 149 -16.99 -8.83 2.19
CA MET A 149 -16.61 -7.58 2.87
C MET A 149 -17.78 -6.61 2.95
N THR A 150 -17.95 -5.97 4.12
CA THR A 150 -18.88 -4.84 4.31
C THR A 150 -18.45 -3.64 3.46
N GLN A 151 -19.38 -2.70 3.20
CA GLN A 151 -19.06 -1.49 2.43
C GLN A 151 -17.97 -0.65 3.13
N MET A 152 -18.03 -0.51 4.46
CA MET A 152 -17.00 0.16 5.25
C MET A 152 -15.64 -0.49 5.02
N ARG A 153 -15.54 -1.83 5.12
CA ARG A 153 -14.29 -2.56 4.93
C ARG A 153 -13.73 -2.41 3.50
N LYS A 154 -14.59 -2.36 2.48
CA LYS A 154 -14.19 -2.09 1.09
C LYS A 154 -13.57 -0.70 0.93
N ILE A 155 -14.18 0.33 1.56
CA ILE A 155 -13.66 1.71 1.52
C ILE A 155 -12.30 1.79 2.25
N ILE A 156 -12.19 1.19 3.43
CA ILE A 156 -10.94 1.14 4.19
C ILE A 156 -9.85 0.44 3.36
N SER A 157 -10.15 -0.74 2.78
CA SER A 157 -9.21 -1.49 1.94
C SER A 157 -8.69 -0.64 0.78
N LYS A 158 -9.58 0.04 0.05
CA LYS A 158 -9.21 0.91 -1.05
C LYS A 158 -8.29 2.05 -0.61
N ARG A 159 -8.65 2.78 0.46
CA ARG A 159 -7.85 3.90 0.98
C ARG A 159 -6.48 3.47 1.48
N MET A 160 -6.40 2.32 2.16
CA MET A 160 -5.12 1.78 2.67
C MET A 160 -4.20 1.35 1.52
N MET A 161 -4.75 0.71 0.49
CA MET A 161 -3.99 0.37 -0.72
C MET A 161 -3.48 1.62 -1.45
N GLU A 162 -4.34 2.63 -1.65
CA GLU A 162 -3.95 3.90 -2.27
C GLU A 162 -2.84 4.60 -1.49
N SER A 163 -2.91 4.62 -0.15
CA SER A 163 -1.89 5.22 0.70
C SER A 163 -0.60 4.41 0.68
N TYR A 164 -0.66 3.11 0.94
CA TYR A 164 0.51 2.26 1.10
C TYR A 164 1.38 2.17 -0.17
N PHE A 165 0.75 2.05 -1.33
CA PHE A 165 1.46 1.95 -2.61
C PHE A 165 1.70 3.30 -3.30
N GLY A 166 0.91 4.33 -2.96
CA GLY A 166 1.03 5.66 -3.58
C GLY A 166 2.00 6.61 -2.88
N ILE A 167 2.39 6.32 -1.63
CA ILE A 167 3.25 7.19 -0.83
C ILE A 167 4.58 6.48 -0.54
N PRO A 168 5.72 6.97 -1.04
CA PRO A 168 7.04 6.50 -0.62
C PRO A 168 7.28 6.94 0.82
N SER A 169 6.93 6.08 1.78
CA SER A 169 6.99 6.38 3.20
C SER A 169 8.35 6.06 3.80
N VAL A 170 8.83 6.95 4.69
CA VAL A 170 9.99 6.72 5.56
C VAL A 170 9.51 6.71 7.00
N ILE A 171 10.08 5.80 7.78
CA ILE A 171 9.74 5.62 9.18
C ILE A 171 10.96 5.92 10.04
N GLN A 172 10.75 6.70 11.09
CA GLN A 172 11.77 7.02 12.07
C GLN A 172 11.21 6.79 13.48
N THR A 173 11.95 6.05 14.32
CA THR A 173 11.53 5.68 15.68
C THR A 173 12.44 6.30 16.72
N TRP A 174 11.84 6.85 17.78
CA TRP A 174 12.53 7.40 18.96
C TRP A 174 12.07 6.70 20.23
N GLU A 175 13.00 6.50 21.14
CA GLU A 175 12.70 6.15 22.53
C GLU A 175 12.56 7.43 23.37
N VAL A 176 11.53 7.46 24.20
CA VAL A 176 11.17 8.59 25.08
C VAL A 176 11.10 8.09 26.51
N ASP A 177 11.80 8.77 27.41
CA ASP A 177 11.67 8.57 28.85
C ASP A 177 10.41 9.26 29.36
N MET A 178 9.44 8.46 29.79
CA MET A 178 8.13 8.93 30.23
C MET A 178 8.06 9.33 31.69
N THR A 179 9.17 9.27 32.45
CA THR A 179 9.20 9.49 33.89
C THR A 179 8.54 10.82 34.29
N ASN A 180 8.97 11.93 33.66
CA ASN A 180 8.46 13.24 34.00
C ASN A 180 7.02 13.45 33.52
N LEU A 181 6.66 12.92 32.35
CA LEU A 181 5.29 13.04 31.83
C LEU A 181 4.29 12.26 32.68
N LEU A 182 4.67 11.07 33.16
CA LEU A 182 3.84 10.28 34.08
C LEU A 182 3.71 10.97 35.44
N ALA A 183 4.77 11.60 35.95
CA ALA A 183 4.75 12.39 37.18
C ALA A 183 3.82 13.61 37.04
N LEU A 184 3.94 14.37 35.94
CA LEU A 184 3.04 15.50 35.65
C LEU A 184 1.59 15.03 35.52
N ARG A 185 1.34 13.95 34.80
CA ARG A 185 -0.01 13.39 34.67
C ARG A 185 -0.60 13.07 36.04
N LYS A 186 0.16 12.46 36.96
CA LYS A 186 -0.29 12.12 38.30
C LYS A 186 -0.76 13.36 39.08
N GLN A 187 -0.09 14.49 38.93
CA GLN A 187 -0.46 15.76 39.55
C GLN A 187 -1.71 16.38 38.91
N LEU A 188 -1.92 16.21 37.61
CA LEU A 188 -3.00 16.85 36.86
C LEU A 188 -4.30 16.04 36.81
N ILE A 189 -4.31 14.75 37.19
CA ILE A 189 -5.52 13.89 37.09
C ILE A 189 -6.70 14.50 37.84
N GLU A 190 -6.53 14.79 39.14
CA GLU A 190 -7.64 15.31 39.94
C GLU A 190 -8.05 16.73 39.54
N PRO A 191 -7.15 17.72 39.37
CA PRO A 191 -7.52 19.06 38.90
C PRO A 191 -8.30 19.05 37.56
N ILE A 192 -7.86 18.22 36.60
CA ILE A 192 -8.58 18.11 35.31
C ILE A 192 -9.94 17.44 35.47
N LYS A 193 -10.03 16.40 36.31
CA LYS A 193 -11.28 15.69 36.57
C LYS A 193 -12.30 16.60 37.30
N GLU A 194 -11.88 17.36 38.28
CA GLU A 194 -12.73 18.33 38.96
C GLU A 194 -13.27 19.40 38.01
N LYS A 195 -12.40 19.90 37.12
CA LYS A 195 -12.77 20.94 36.17
C LYS A 195 -13.65 20.45 35.02
N THR A 196 -13.43 19.21 34.52
CA THR A 196 -14.00 18.73 33.26
C THR A 196 -14.95 17.52 33.41
N GLY A 197 -14.94 16.86 34.54
CA GLY A 197 -15.61 15.57 34.75
C GLY A 197 -14.92 14.40 34.00
N LYS A 198 -13.81 14.65 33.28
CA LYS A 198 -13.11 13.64 32.45
C LYS A 198 -11.74 13.29 33.04
N LYS A 199 -11.33 12.02 32.92
CA LYS A 199 -10.02 11.53 33.39
C LYS A 199 -8.94 11.83 32.37
N LEU A 200 -7.85 12.50 32.82
CA LEU A 200 -6.65 12.74 31.99
C LEU A 200 -5.91 11.44 31.70
N THR A 201 -5.59 11.19 30.44
CA THR A 201 -4.81 10.04 29.99
C THR A 201 -3.41 10.48 29.50
N VAL A 202 -2.50 9.50 29.36
CA VAL A 202 -1.18 9.74 28.74
C VAL A 202 -1.34 10.19 27.29
N THR A 203 -2.30 9.60 26.56
CA THR A 203 -2.61 9.96 25.18
C THR A 203 -3.00 11.44 25.05
N ASP A 204 -3.76 11.99 25.99
CA ASP A 204 -4.16 13.40 25.95
C ASP A 204 -2.93 14.32 26.02
N LEU A 205 -1.97 14.04 26.93
CA LEU A 205 -0.74 14.80 27.06
C LEU A 205 0.17 14.66 25.82
N ILE A 206 0.31 13.45 25.30
CA ILE A 206 1.07 13.20 24.06
C ILE A 206 0.44 14.00 22.90
N SER A 207 -0.90 13.98 22.78
CA SER A 207 -1.61 14.69 21.72
C SER A 207 -1.38 16.19 21.79
N VAL A 208 -1.45 16.78 22.98
CA VAL A 208 -1.15 18.22 23.15
C VAL A 208 0.32 18.52 22.83
N ALA A 209 1.26 17.64 23.20
CA ALA A 209 2.67 17.78 22.83
C ALA A 209 2.85 17.74 21.30
N VAL A 210 2.19 16.82 20.62
CA VAL A 210 2.20 16.73 19.15
C VAL A 210 1.65 18.01 18.52
N VAL A 211 0.50 18.50 18.98
CA VAL A 211 -0.10 19.75 18.47
C VAL A 211 0.86 20.92 18.61
N LYS A 212 1.46 21.12 19.80
CA LYS A 212 2.43 22.20 20.03
C LYS A 212 3.68 22.07 19.15
N THR A 213 4.15 20.84 18.93
CA THR A 213 5.33 20.60 18.07
C THR A 213 4.99 20.84 16.59
N LEU A 214 3.81 20.42 16.12
CA LEU A 214 3.35 20.66 14.74
C LEU A 214 3.30 22.16 14.39
N MET A 215 2.90 23.03 15.33
CA MET A 215 2.88 24.47 15.11
C MET A 215 4.28 25.09 14.87
N LYS A 216 5.34 24.42 15.34
CA LYS A 216 6.73 24.80 15.07
C LYS A 216 7.28 24.18 13.77
N HIS A 217 6.72 23.06 13.33
CA HIS A 217 7.21 22.27 12.20
C HIS A 217 6.14 22.15 11.09
N LYS A 218 5.86 23.26 10.42
CA LYS A 218 4.81 23.34 9.38
C LYS A 218 4.95 22.32 8.25
N GLN A 219 6.19 21.87 7.94
CA GLN A 219 6.46 20.90 6.91
C GLN A 219 5.87 19.52 7.25
N ILE A 220 5.76 19.19 8.54
CA ILE A 220 5.14 17.95 9.01
C ILE A 220 3.62 18.06 8.97
N ASN A 221 3.08 19.26 9.22
CA ASN A 221 1.64 19.55 9.18
C ASN A 221 1.22 20.02 7.78
N ALA A 222 1.36 19.13 6.81
CA ALA A 222 1.16 19.43 5.40
C ALA A 222 0.32 18.36 4.70
N SER A 223 -0.13 18.67 3.50
CA SER A 223 -0.76 17.72 2.58
C SER A 223 -0.29 17.95 1.16
N LEU A 224 -0.27 16.89 0.35
CA LEU A 224 0.06 16.92 -1.06
C LEU A 224 -1.22 16.75 -1.88
N ASN A 225 -1.39 17.53 -2.95
CA ASN A 225 -2.51 17.33 -3.86
C ASN A 225 -2.41 15.97 -4.57
N LYS A 226 -3.51 15.51 -5.19
CA LYS A 226 -3.56 14.18 -5.84
C LYS A 226 -2.60 14.06 -7.01
N GLU A 227 -2.33 15.15 -7.68
CA GLU A 227 -1.42 15.24 -8.83
C GLU A 227 0.06 15.21 -8.40
N GLY A 228 0.35 15.41 -7.10
CA GLY A 228 1.72 15.43 -6.57
C GLY A 228 2.51 16.69 -6.94
N THR A 229 1.85 17.79 -7.26
CA THR A 229 2.45 19.04 -7.76
C THR A 229 2.42 20.21 -6.79
N GLU A 230 1.52 20.16 -5.77
CA GLU A 230 1.32 21.27 -4.84
C GLU A 230 1.28 20.79 -3.40
N ILE A 231 2.06 21.45 -2.54
CA ILE A 231 2.08 21.21 -1.09
C ILE A 231 1.25 22.29 -0.41
N THR A 232 0.29 21.87 0.41
CA THR A 232 -0.47 22.75 1.30
C THR A 232 0.06 22.63 2.71
N TYR A 233 0.59 23.72 3.26
CA TYR A 233 0.99 23.83 4.67
C TYR A 233 -0.18 24.33 5.50
N HIS A 234 -0.51 23.63 6.60
CA HIS A 234 -1.60 24.00 7.48
C HIS A 234 -1.06 24.86 8.66
N ASN A 235 -1.60 26.07 8.81
CA ASN A 235 -1.27 26.98 9.94
C ASN A 235 -2.23 26.77 11.13
N TYR A 236 -2.87 25.63 11.21
CA TYR A 236 -3.76 25.14 12.26
C TYR A 236 -3.60 23.64 12.38
N VAL A 237 -4.01 23.06 13.49
CA VAL A 237 -3.94 21.59 13.66
C VAL A 237 -5.32 21.01 13.88
N ASN A 238 -5.75 20.19 12.92
CA ASN A 238 -6.89 19.28 13.09
C ASN A 238 -6.33 17.88 13.37
N LEU A 239 -6.38 17.45 14.62
CA LEU A 239 -5.75 16.20 15.03
C LEU A 239 -6.68 15.02 14.88
N GLY A 240 -6.36 14.10 13.99
CA GLY A 240 -7.03 12.81 13.84
C GLY A 240 -6.51 11.80 14.87
N MET A 241 -7.43 11.14 15.59
CA MET A 241 -7.08 10.07 16.53
C MET A 241 -7.63 8.74 16.03
N ALA A 242 -6.77 7.78 15.73
CA ALA A 242 -7.22 6.46 15.30
C ALA A 242 -7.86 5.69 16.47
N VAL A 243 -9.14 5.32 16.31
CA VAL A 243 -9.93 4.56 17.28
C VAL A 243 -10.35 3.24 16.66
N GLY A 244 -9.84 2.13 17.23
CA GLY A 244 -10.21 0.77 16.82
C GLY A 244 -11.58 0.39 17.37
N MET A 245 -12.42 -0.23 16.52
CA MET A 245 -13.70 -0.81 16.87
C MET A 245 -13.77 -2.25 16.34
N GLU A 246 -14.74 -3.05 16.79
CA GLU A 246 -14.93 -4.43 16.29
C GLU A 246 -15.11 -4.49 14.77
N GLU A 247 -15.81 -3.53 14.19
CA GLU A 247 -16.12 -3.50 12.76
C GLU A 247 -15.00 -2.88 11.89
N GLY A 248 -14.03 -2.21 12.50
CA GLY A 248 -12.96 -1.52 11.78
C GLY A 248 -12.31 -0.41 12.60
N LEU A 249 -11.75 0.58 11.89
CA LEU A 249 -11.06 1.72 12.48
C LEU A 249 -11.70 3.00 11.97
N LEU A 250 -12.02 3.93 12.89
CA LEU A 250 -12.43 5.30 12.56
C LEU A 250 -11.39 6.29 13.08
N VAL A 251 -11.33 7.46 12.46
CA VAL A 251 -10.41 8.53 12.83
C VAL A 251 -11.18 9.79 13.11
N PRO A 252 -11.77 9.93 14.33
CA PRO A 252 -12.35 11.20 14.77
C PRO A 252 -11.30 12.31 14.79
N VAL A 253 -11.73 13.54 14.50
CA VAL A 253 -10.84 14.70 14.30
C VAL A 253 -11.18 15.80 15.29
N VAL A 254 -10.23 16.10 16.18
CA VAL A 254 -10.30 17.29 17.04
C VAL A 254 -9.88 18.49 16.19
N LYS A 255 -10.87 19.32 15.81
CA LYS A 255 -10.62 20.50 14.96
C LYS A 255 -10.04 21.66 15.78
N ASN A 256 -9.11 22.43 15.17
CA ASN A 256 -8.44 23.57 15.80
C ASN A 256 -7.81 23.24 17.16
N ALA A 257 -7.19 22.08 17.26
CA ALA A 257 -6.55 21.61 18.50
C ALA A 257 -5.43 22.54 19.00
N ASP A 258 -4.83 23.32 18.11
CA ASP A 258 -3.81 24.36 18.38
C ASP A 258 -4.36 25.54 19.21
N ARG A 259 -5.68 25.75 19.22
CA ARG A 259 -6.32 26.84 19.96
C ARG A 259 -6.91 26.40 21.31
N MET A 260 -6.83 25.12 21.62
CA MET A 260 -7.40 24.54 22.82
C MET A 260 -6.37 24.47 23.94
N ASN A 261 -6.79 24.83 25.16
CA ASN A 261 -6.02 24.47 26.34
C ASN A 261 -6.19 22.96 26.67
N LEU A 262 -5.38 22.45 27.61
CA LEU A 262 -5.41 21.01 27.96
C LEU A 262 -6.80 20.52 28.38
N SER A 263 -7.54 21.31 29.17
CA SER A 263 -8.87 20.92 29.66
C SER A 263 -9.88 20.83 28.50
N GLU A 264 -9.89 21.81 27.61
CA GLU A 264 -10.75 21.85 26.43
C GLU A 264 -10.45 20.69 25.48
N PHE A 265 -9.13 20.42 25.25
CA PHE A 265 -8.70 19.30 24.41
C PHE A 265 -9.16 17.96 24.97
N VAL A 266 -9.00 17.75 26.30
CA VAL A 266 -9.45 16.51 26.97
C VAL A 266 -10.96 16.31 26.78
N VAL A 267 -11.76 17.33 26.97
CA VAL A 267 -13.22 17.25 26.79
C VAL A 267 -13.56 16.90 25.34
N ALA A 268 -12.99 17.61 24.37
CA ALA A 268 -13.25 17.39 22.96
C ALA A 268 -12.85 15.96 22.50
N LEU A 269 -11.66 15.49 22.87
CA LEU A 269 -11.19 14.16 22.50
C LEU A 269 -12.03 13.05 23.15
N LYS A 270 -12.43 13.19 24.42
CA LYS A 270 -13.27 12.20 25.10
C LYS A 270 -14.68 12.13 24.52
N ASP A 271 -15.29 13.28 24.21
CA ASP A 271 -16.59 13.34 23.56
C ASP A 271 -16.57 12.63 22.19
N LEU A 272 -15.61 12.97 21.35
CA LEU A 272 -15.44 12.33 20.05
C LEU A 272 -15.21 10.82 20.17
N THR A 273 -14.40 10.39 21.13
CA THR A 273 -14.12 8.97 21.37
C THR A 273 -15.37 8.22 21.84
N GLU A 274 -16.12 8.76 22.79
CA GLU A 274 -17.36 8.19 23.30
C GLU A 274 -18.42 8.07 22.20
N ARG A 275 -18.54 9.10 21.33
CA ARG A 275 -19.46 9.08 20.18
C ARG A 275 -18.99 8.13 19.08
N THR A 276 -17.68 7.91 18.94
CA THR A 276 -17.15 6.89 18.03
C THR A 276 -17.60 5.50 18.44
N PHE A 277 -17.43 5.13 19.72
CA PHE A 277 -17.84 3.81 20.22
C PHE A 277 -19.38 3.62 20.19
N SER A 278 -20.15 4.69 20.41
CA SER A 278 -21.61 4.65 20.33
C SER A 278 -22.16 4.80 18.91
N LYS A 279 -21.29 4.83 17.86
CA LYS A 279 -21.63 4.98 16.42
C LYS A 279 -22.44 6.27 16.13
N LYS A 280 -22.20 7.34 16.90
CA LYS A 280 -22.86 8.64 16.78
C LYS A 280 -21.93 9.73 16.21
N LEU A 281 -20.79 9.35 15.66
CA LEU A 281 -19.83 10.26 15.05
C LEU A 281 -20.39 10.81 13.74
N LEU A 282 -20.36 12.12 13.56
CA LEU A 282 -20.81 12.77 12.33
C LEU A 282 -19.77 12.62 11.21
N PRO A 283 -20.19 12.61 9.93
CA PRO A 283 -19.25 12.51 8.80
C PRO A 283 -18.18 13.61 8.80
N ASP A 284 -18.55 14.86 9.14
CA ASP A 284 -17.62 15.99 9.18
C ASP A 284 -16.59 15.89 10.31
N GLU A 285 -16.85 15.06 11.32
CA GLU A 285 -15.92 14.81 12.43
C GLU A 285 -14.89 13.72 12.11
N GLN A 286 -15.02 13.08 10.97
CA GLN A 286 -14.08 12.09 10.43
C GLN A 286 -13.24 12.64 9.27
N ALA A 287 -13.39 13.91 8.94
CA ALA A 287 -12.77 14.55 7.80
C ALA A 287 -11.95 15.77 8.19
N GLY A 288 -10.97 16.10 7.33
CA GLY A 288 -10.19 17.33 7.45
C GLY A 288 -9.12 17.31 8.53
N SER A 289 -8.62 16.11 8.92
CA SER A 289 -7.40 16.01 9.74
C SER A 289 -6.20 16.53 8.96
N THR A 290 -5.30 17.22 9.64
CA THR A 290 -4.01 17.67 9.07
C THR A 290 -2.85 16.79 9.53
N PHE A 291 -3.03 16.09 10.64
CA PHE A 291 -2.12 15.10 11.19
C PHE A 291 -2.90 14.00 11.92
N SER A 292 -2.35 12.81 12.02
CA SER A 292 -3.01 11.69 12.71
C SER A 292 -2.10 11.04 13.75
N ILE A 293 -2.71 10.51 14.83
CA ILE A 293 -2.06 9.67 15.83
C ILE A 293 -2.75 8.31 15.87
N SER A 294 -1.96 7.25 15.87
CA SER A 294 -2.40 5.88 16.16
C SER A 294 -1.75 5.41 17.46
N ASN A 295 -2.55 4.98 18.43
CA ASN A 295 -2.07 4.53 19.74
C ASN A 295 -2.48 3.09 20.00
N LEU A 296 -1.49 2.20 20.12
CA LEU A 296 -1.66 0.79 20.49
C LEU A 296 -0.99 0.45 21.83
N GLY A 297 -0.58 1.46 22.61
CA GLY A 297 0.12 1.28 23.87
C GLY A 297 -0.67 0.45 24.91
N MET A 298 -2.01 0.54 24.88
CA MET A 298 -2.88 -0.25 25.77
C MET A 298 -2.85 -1.76 25.51
N TYR A 299 -2.37 -2.18 24.35
CA TYR A 299 -2.26 -3.59 23.96
C TYR A 299 -0.86 -4.19 24.18
N GLY A 300 0.05 -3.43 24.79
CA GLY A 300 1.41 -3.90 25.08
C GLY A 300 2.33 -3.95 23.84
N VAL A 301 1.96 -3.30 22.74
CA VAL A 301 2.77 -3.25 21.51
C VAL A 301 4.06 -2.47 21.77
N ASP A 302 5.20 -3.09 21.52
CA ASP A 302 6.52 -2.48 21.76
C ASP A 302 6.89 -1.44 20.68
N GLU A 303 6.56 -1.73 19.43
CA GLU A 303 6.79 -0.84 18.28
C GLU A 303 5.87 -1.23 17.14
N PHE A 304 5.37 -0.26 16.42
CA PHE A 304 4.62 -0.49 15.18
C PHE A 304 4.67 0.74 14.27
N THR A 305 4.36 0.52 13.00
CA THR A 305 4.27 1.56 11.99
C THR A 305 2.85 1.68 11.47
N ALA A 306 2.34 2.90 11.35
CA ALA A 306 1.02 3.16 10.83
C ALA A 306 1.06 3.57 9.36
N ILE A 307 0.02 3.25 8.60
CA ILE A 307 -0.18 3.73 7.24
C ILE A 307 -0.71 5.16 7.31
N ILE A 308 -0.15 6.05 6.49
CA ILE A 308 -0.53 7.47 6.46
C ILE A 308 -2.02 7.61 6.11
N ASN A 309 -2.75 8.37 6.90
CA ASN A 309 -4.14 8.70 6.66
C ASN A 309 -4.24 9.91 5.70
N GLN A 310 -4.33 9.65 4.41
CA GLN A 310 -4.44 10.72 3.41
C GLN A 310 -5.64 11.64 3.66
N PRO A 311 -5.50 12.97 3.46
CA PRO A 311 -4.41 13.67 2.78
C PRO A 311 -3.24 14.09 3.69
N ASN A 312 -3.14 13.64 4.94
CA ASN A 312 -2.05 14.00 5.84
C ASN A 312 -0.70 13.56 5.24
N ALA A 313 0.36 14.33 5.49
CA ALA A 313 1.71 14.01 5.08
C ALA A 313 2.42 13.04 6.04
N ALA A 314 1.92 12.90 7.27
CA ALA A 314 2.51 12.02 8.28
C ALA A 314 1.50 11.52 9.30
N ILE A 315 1.91 10.45 10.00
CA ILE A 315 1.17 9.86 11.13
C ILE A 315 2.16 9.43 12.21
N LEU A 316 1.80 9.69 13.48
CA LEU A 316 2.56 9.24 14.64
C LEU A 316 1.97 7.96 15.21
N SER A 317 2.80 6.94 15.38
CA SER A 317 2.49 5.71 16.11
C SER A 317 3.00 5.83 17.54
N VAL A 318 2.14 5.52 18.51
CA VAL A 318 2.44 5.55 19.94
C VAL A 318 2.34 4.13 20.48
N ALA A 319 3.47 3.58 20.93
CA ALA A 319 3.57 2.23 21.48
C ALA A 319 3.34 2.19 23.00
N SER A 320 3.51 1.02 23.62
CA SER A 320 3.39 0.85 25.06
C SER A 320 4.57 1.48 25.81
N THR A 321 4.29 1.96 27.01
CA THR A 321 5.37 2.33 27.97
C THR A 321 5.78 1.08 28.72
N GLN A 322 7.07 0.74 28.67
CA GLN A 322 7.66 -0.43 29.31
C GLN A 322 8.79 -0.04 30.24
N GLU A 323 8.92 -0.71 31.36
CA GLU A 323 10.09 -0.55 32.22
C GLU A 323 11.32 -1.15 31.55
N ARG A 324 12.36 -0.34 31.36
CA ARG A 324 13.64 -0.72 30.76
C ARG A 324 14.80 -0.25 31.61
N ILE A 325 15.88 -1.02 31.63
CA ILE A 325 17.14 -0.61 32.24
C ILE A 325 17.88 0.26 31.21
N VAL A 326 18.12 1.54 31.59
CA VAL A 326 18.84 2.49 30.77
C VAL A 326 20.04 3.05 31.54
N PRO A 327 21.16 3.36 30.88
CA PRO A 327 22.31 3.98 31.53
C PRO A 327 22.02 5.47 31.77
N ILE A 328 22.05 5.90 33.05
CA ILE A 328 21.96 7.31 33.43
C ILE A 328 23.18 7.64 34.31
N ASN A 329 24.01 8.58 33.85
CA ASN A 329 25.26 8.97 34.53
C ASN A 329 26.19 7.77 34.81
N GLY A 330 26.14 6.73 33.97
CA GLY A 330 26.96 5.51 34.15
C GLY A 330 26.32 4.44 35.03
N GLU A 331 25.16 4.68 35.63
CA GLU A 331 24.40 3.73 36.45
C GLU A 331 23.25 3.09 35.67
N ALA A 332 22.98 1.82 35.95
CA ALA A 332 21.82 1.10 35.38
C ALA A 332 20.56 1.47 36.15
N VAL A 333 19.66 2.25 35.54
CA VAL A 333 18.44 2.74 36.19
C VAL A 333 17.21 2.20 35.45
N VAL A 334 16.20 1.75 36.18
CA VAL A 334 14.90 1.37 35.59
C VAL A 334 14.09 2.61 35.26
N ARG A 335 13.67 2.74 34.02
CA ARG A 335 12.87 3.87 33.50
C ARG A 335 11.68 3.40 32.67
N PRO A 336 10.55 4.10 32.72
CA PRO A 336 9.42 3.87 31.83
C PRO A 336 9.75 4.44 30.44
N ILE A 337 10.12 3.60 29.51
CA ILE A 337 10.48 3.97 28.14
C ILE A 337 9.33 3.66 27.20
N MET A 338 9.01 4.61 26.31
CA MET A 338 8.00 4.47 25.27
C MET A 338 8.63 4.71 23.91
N LYS A 339 8.31 3.87 22.91
CA LYS A 339 8.67 4.14 21.52
C LYS A 339 7.57 4.90 20.81
N ILE A 340 7.98 5.90 20.05
CA ILE A 340 7.14 6.64 19.11
C ILE A 340 7.75 6.54 17.72
N SER A 341 6.92 6.28 16.69
CA SER A 341 7.38 6.15 15.31
C SER A 341 6.62 7.13 14.42
N LEU A 342 7.33 7.94 13.67
CA LEU A 342 6.76 8.83 12.65
C LEU A 342 6.86 8.14 11.29
N THR A 343 5.71 7.91 10.65
CA THR A 343 5.64 7.55 9.23
C THR A 343 5.37 8.81 8.43
N SER A 344 6.24 9.17 7.50
CA SER A 344 6.16 10.42 6.72
C SER A 344 6.26 10.19 5.23
N ASP A 345 5.57 11.02 4.44
CA ASP A 345 5.63 11.05 2.98
C ASP A 345 6.94 11.67 2.53
N HIS A 346 7.87 10.85 2.02
CA HIS A 346 9.21 11.31 1.64
C HIS A 346 9.23 12.18 0.38
N ARG A 347 8.10 12.37 -0.28
CA ARG A 347 7.99 13.34 -1.39
C ARG A 347 8.03 14.78 -0.91
N ILE A 348 7.62 15.04 0.34
CA ILE A 348 7.48 16.38 0.93
C ILE A 348 8.17 16.53 2.28
N ILE A 349 8.48 15.45 2.97
CA ILE A 349 9.17 15.45 4.27
C ILE A 349 10.45 14.66 4.14
N ASP A 350 11.59 15.34 4.15
CA ASP A 350 12.90 14.70 4.18
C ASP A 350 13.27 14.16 5.58
N GLY A 351 14.32 13.32 5.61
CA GLY A 351 14.77 12.68 6.84
C GLY A 351 15.21 13.67 7.93
N LEU A 352 15.81 14.80 7.55
CA LEU A 352 16.25 15.81 8.50
C LEU A 352 15.07 16.57 9.11
N THR A 353 14.09 16.94 8.30
CA THR A 353 12.85 17.59 8.73
C THR A 353 12.08 16.72 9.73
N ALA A 354 11.92 15.42 9.40
CA ALA A 354 11.29 14.44 10.29
C ALA A 354 12.08 14.28 11.60
N ALA A 355 13.42 14.18 11.53
CA ALA A 355 14.28 14.03 12.70
C ALA A 355 14.20 15.24 13.65
N ARG A 356 14.18 16.47 13.12
CA ARG A 356 14.03 17.70 13.93
C ARG A 356 12.70 17.72 14.68
N PHE A 357 11.60 17.40 13.97
CA PHE A 357 10.29 17.29 14.60
C PHE A 357 10.27 16.25 15.73
N MET A 358 10.81 15.06 15.48
CA MET A 358 10.83 13.97 16.47
C MET A 358 11.74 14.32 17.67
N THR A 359 12.85 15.02 17.44
CA THR A 359 13.73 15.50 18.52
C THR A 359 13.03 16.52 19.41
N ASP A 360 12.33 17.49 18.81
CA ASP A 360 11.59 18.50 19.59
C ASP A 360 10.40 17.87 20.31
N LEU A 361 9.70 16.93 19.68
CA LEU A 361 8.61 16.19 20.32
C LEU A 361 9.13 15.38 21.53
N LYS A 362 10.24 14.64 21.35
CA LYS A 362 10.91 13.91 22.43
C LYS A 362 11.27 14.83 23.58
N ALA A 363 11.95 15.94 23.30
CA ALA A 363 12.35 16.91 24.31
C ALA A 363 11.14 17.46 25.09
N LEU A 364 10.02 17.71 24.40
CA LEU A 364 8.78 18.19 25.03
C LEU A 364 8.10 17.13 25.90
N LEU A 365 8.13 15.85 25.48
CA LEU A 365 7.58 14.74 26.25
C LEU A 365 8.44 14.42 27.50
N GLU A 366 9.75 14.52 27.38
CA GLU A 366 10.68 14.31 28.49
C GLU A 366 10.72 15.48 29.49
N ASN A 367 10.37 16.71 29.01
CA ASN A 367 10.29 17.93 29.82
C ASN A 367 8.92 18.59 29.71
N PRO A 368 7.85 17.95 30.22
CA PRO A 368 6.46 18.28 29.90
C PRO A 368 5.92 19.53 30.60
N MET A 369 6.67 20.19 31.49
CA MET A 369 6.22 21.44 32.16
C MET A 369 5.90 22.55 31.15
N THR A 370 6.60 22.58 30.02
CA THR A 370 6.33 23.53 28.93
C THR A 370 5.01 23.25 28.15
N LEU A 371 4.34 22.13 28.42
CA LEU A 371 2.99 21.90 27.90
C LEU A 371 1.94 22.80 28.54
N LEU A 372 2.22 23.33 29.73
CA LEU A 372 1.29 24.14 30.53
C LEU A 372 1.40 25.64 30.22
N ILE A 373 2.41 26.04 29.46
CA ILE A 373 2.69 27.43 29.02
C ILE A 373 2.25 27.59 27.52
#